data_ceb462af6c3e620519dcd10068f22548
#
_entry.id   ceb462af6c3e620519dcd10068f22548
#
_cell.length_a   1.000
_cell.length_b   1.000
_cell.length_c   1.000
_cell.angle_alpha   90.00
_cell.angle_beta   90.00
_cell.angle_gamma   90.00
#
_symmetry.space_group_name_H-M   'P 1'
#
loop_
_entity.id
_entity.type
_entity.pdbx_description
1 polymer ?
#
loop_
_entity_poly.entity_id
_entity_poly.type
_entity_poly.pdbx_seq_one_letter_code
_entity_poly.pdbx_strand_id
1 'polypeptide(L)'
;MLHYRILTLITLLIFALLANAKANPTNSEYHYTNPDHVFRLLLAEIASQRGELNLASEIFLDLAKQIESPLLAERATRLSNYTKNGKIALEASKIWNELDKDSIDAQQVRTEILIVNNKLSEAKPILQKLLLKEKTRASGFLYLNSLLSRVPDKKSVLTLVNELAQPYPKLAEAHFAVAHAALLIKDQKIYEKELVAISQIKPDWEMPILFKGQVLAQENPEKALNFYSEFLNKYPKSNDVRLEYAKLLTNGRKFKEAKSEFIKLVNTANSSAEITTAVGLLSVEIEDYDLAEKYFLLSLKRKPKDNNQIFIYLAKIADKRNQNEAALNWLNKVMSGPHFVESKLLTAEMIAKKESVDKALDFLNMLKVNAPEEKLTIIQSKISFLSRSNRFQEAFQMMQNEDQNFSKSPEFKFDYALIADKLKKYDLMEKVLRDAIRLKPDFAAAYNALGYSFADRNINLEEAKKNIEIALSISPNNHYFLDSMGWLYFRLGKFDSALSFIQKAYDVQADPEIAGHLGEILWAQGKKNEANDIWQSSLQSFPDNEILKETLKRFY
;
A
#
# COMPACT_ATOMS: atom_id res chain seq x y z
N MET A 1 -22.97 -0.08 -43.14
CA MET A 1 -23.50 -1.04 -42.17
C MET A 1 -23.56 -0.50 -40.73
N LEU A 2 -22.69 0.43 -40.31
CA LEU A 2 -22.70 1.01 -38.96
C LEU A 2 -23.92 1.93 -38.72
N HIS A 3 -24.34 2.71 -39.69
CA HIS A 3 -25.49 3.62 -39.56
C HIS A 3 -26.85 2.91 -39.44
N TYR A 4 -27.00 1.73 -40.05
CA TYR A 4 -28.24 0.93 -39.90
C TYR A 4 -28.36 0.25 -38.54
N ARG A 5 -27.25 -0.11 -37.89
CA ARG A 5 -27.26 -0.67 -36.52
C ARG A 5 -27.54 0.37 -35.44
N ILE A 6 -27.17 1.62 -35.66
CA ILE A 6 -27.44 2.73 -34.75
C ILE A 6 -28.94 3.11 -34.81
N LEU A 7 -29.53 3.12 -36.00
CA LEU A 7 -30.96 3.42 -36.15
C LEU A 7 -31.86 2.33 -35.56
N THR A 8 -31.48 1.04 -35.67
CA THR A 8 -32.23 -0.08 -35.05
C THR A 8 -32.06 -0.14 -33.53
N LEU A 9 -30.91 0.29 -32.96
CA LEU A 9 -30.74 0.41 -31.51
C LEU A 9 -31.55 1.57 -30.93
N ILE A 10 -31.66 2.70 -31.64
CA ILE A 10 -32.48 3.86 -31.24
C ILE A 10 -33.96 3.50 -31.25
N THR A 11 -34.44 2.79 -32.25
CA THR A 11 -35.84 2.32 -32.32
C THR A 11 -36.14 1.27 -31.25
N LEU A 12 -35.25 0.37 -30.93
CA LEU A 12 -35.40 -0.61 -29.84
C LEU A 12 -35.36 0.05 -28.45
N LEU A 13 -34.59 1.10 -28.24
CA LEU A 13 -34.54 1.85 -26.97
C LEU A 13 -35.84 2.67 -26.77
N ILE A 14 -36.38 3.25 -27.83
CA ILE A 14 -37.70 3.95 -27.82
C ILE A 14 -38.82 2.95 -27.52
N PHE A 15 -38.78 1.74 -28.09
CA PHE A 15 -39.78 0.69 -27.79
C PHE A 15 -39.63 0.12 -26.37
N ALA A 16 -38.43 -0.01 -25.84
CA ALA A 16 -38.19 -0.45 -24.45
C ALA A 16 -38.66 0.60 -23.42
N LEU A 17 -38.51 1.89 -23.72
CA LEU A 17 -39.04 2.99 -22.88
C LEU A 17 -40.57 3.06 -22.91
N LEU A 18 -41.20 2.77 -24.06
CA LEU A 18 -42.63 2.70 -24.20
C LEU A 18 -43.25 1.41 -23.58
N ALA A 19 -42.50 0.30 -23.56
CA ALA A 19 -42.95 -0.96 -22.97
C ALA A 19 -42.90 -0.95 -21.42
N ASN A 20 -41.95 -0.29 -20.82
CA ASN A 20 -41.86 -0.14 -19.35
C ASN A 20 -42.86 0.89 -18.77
N ALA A 21 -43.41 1.76 -19.60
CA ALA A 21 -44.44 2.71 -19.19
C ALA A 21 -45.84 2.06 -18.93
N LYS A 22 -46.00 0.75 -19.24
CA LYS A 22 -47.29 0.03 -19.02
C LYS A 22 -47.38 -0.69 -17.67
N ALA A 23 -46.42 -0.59 -16.77
CA ALA A 23 -46.38 -1.40 -15.56
C ALA A 23 -46.90 -0.74 -14.26
N ASN A 24 -47.37 0.52 -14.26
CA ASN A 24 -48.08 1.08 -13.11
C ASN A 24 -49.08 2.17 -13.56
N PRO A 25 -50.38 1.95 -13.41
CA PRO A 25 -51.39 2.97 -13.74
C PRO A 25 -51.63 3.87 -12.52
N THR A 26 -50.84 4.91 -12.35
CA THR A 26 -51.30 6.12 -11.64
C THR A 26 -51.28 7.27 -12.63
N ASN A 27 -52.48 7.76 -12.97
CA ASN A 27 -52.79 8.83 -13.89
C ASN A 27 -51.76 9.97 -13.90
N SER A 28 -50.89 9.99 -14.92
CA SER A 28 -50.42 11.19 -15.57
C SER A 28 -50.12 10.82 -17.02
N GLU A 29 -51.02 11.20 -17.94
CA GLU A 29 -50.76 11.21 -19.38
C GLU A 29 -49.57 12.14 -19.61
N TYR A 30 -48.36 11.55 -19.78
CA TYR A 30 -47.17 12.29 -20.16
C TYR A 30 -47.34 12.76 -21.60
N HIS A 31 -47.64 14.06 -21.78
CA HIS A 31 -47.70 14.72 -23.08
C HIS A 31 -46.27 14.81 -23.71
N TYR A 32 -45.74 13.69 -24.23
CA TYR A 32 -44.61 13.70 -25.16
C TYR A 32 -44.98 14.18 -26.56
N THR A 33 -45.95 15.08 -26.67
CA THR A 33 -46.45 15.58 -27.96
C THR A 33 -45.71 16.82 -28.46
N ASN A 34 -44.84 17.41 -27.63
CA ASN A 34 -44.05 18.56 -28.06
C ASN A 34 -42.76 18.10 -28.73
N PRO A 35 -42.58 18.35 -30.06
CA PRO A 35 -41.35 17.96 -30.77
C PRO A 35 -40.06 18.52 -30.17
N ASP A 36 -40.11 19.70 -29.53
CA ASP A 36 -38.95 20.29 -28.85
C ASP A 36 -38.50 19.43 -27.64
N HIS A 37 -39.45 18.93 -26.84
CA HIS A 37 -39.11 18.05 -25.71
C HIS A 37 -38.44 16.75 -26.19
N VAL A 38 -38.91 16.16 -27.28
CA VAL A 38 -38.32 14.95 -27.88
C VAL A 38 -36.91 15.23 -28.39
N PHE A 39 -36.73 16.34 -29.10
CA PHE A 39 -35.43 16.75 -29.61
C PHE A 39 -34.40 16.96 -28.45
N ARG A 40 -34.80 17.68 -27.43
CA ARG A 40 -33.92 17.96 -26.26
C ARG A 40 -33.64 16.70 -25.46
N LEU A 41 -34.59 15.77 -25.32
CA LEU A 41 -34.36 14.47 -24.70
C LEU A 41 -33.28 13.67 -25.47
N LEU A 42 -33.41 13.59 -26.80
CA LEU A 42 -32.45 12.93 -27.65
C LEU A 42 -31.07 13.61 -27.58
N LEU A 43 -31.02 14.94 -27.53
CA LEU A 43 -29.79 15.71 -27.38
C LEU A 43 -29.10 15.38 -26.06
N ALA A 44 -29.83 15.31 -24.95
CA ALA A 44 -29.33 14.95 -23.64
C ALA A 44 -28.76 13.52 -23.60
N GLU A 45 -29.45 12.56 -24.26
CA GLU A 45 -28.98 11.17 -24.38
C GLU A 45 -27.69 11.06 -25.19
N ILE A 46 -27.60 11.78 -26.33
CA ILE A 46 -26.41 11.81 -27.16
C ILE A 46 -25.24 12.46 -26.42
N ALA A 47 -25.49 13.58 -25.73
CA ALA A 47 -24.48 14.24 -24.91
C ALA A 47 -23.96 13.30 -23.81
N SER A 48 -24.86 12.57 -23.13
CA SER A 48 -24.49 11.58 -22.11
C SER A 48 -23.62 10.47 -22.68
N GLN A 49 -23.98 9.91 -23.86
CA GLN A 49 -23.20 8.87 -24.53
C GLN A 49 -21.82 9.34 -25.00
N ARG A 50 -21.68 10.63 -25.32
CA ARG A 50 -20.42 11.25 -25.73
C ARG A 50 -19.54 11.69 -24.55
N GLY A 51 -20.01 11.50 -23.31
CA GLY A 51 -19.29 11.92 -22.12
C GLY A 51 -19.46 13.40 -21.75
N GLU A 52 -20.32 14.16 -22.45
CA GLU A 52 -20.65 15.55 -22.15
C GLU A 52 -21.70 15.63 -21.03
N LEU A 53 -21.36 15.04 -19.86
CA LEU A 53 -22.30 14.77 -18.77
C LEU A 53 -22.88 16.04 -18.13
N ASN A 54 -22.11 17.14 -18.10
CA ASN A 54 -22.62 18.42 -17.58
C ASN A 54 -23.73 18.97 -18.47
N LEU A 55 -23.52 19.00 -19.79
CA LEU A 55 -24.54 19.42 -20.76
C LEU A 55 -25.78 18.53 -20.66
N ALA A 56 -25.60 17.21 -20.61
CA ALA A 56 -26.71 16.26 -20.45
C ALA A 56 -27.50 16.54 -19.17
N SER A 57 -26.82 16.77 -18.03
CA SER A 57 -27.48 17.04 -16.75
C SER A 57 -28.30 18.35 -16.75
N GLU A 58 -27.82 19.39 -17.43
CA GLU A 58 -28.51 20.67 -17.58
C GLU A 58 -29.79 20.48 -18.40
N ILE A 59 -29.72 19.79 -19.54
CA ILE A 59 -30.90 19.56 -20.40
C ILE A 59 -31.94 18.68 -19.69
N PHE A 60 -31.50 17.59 -19.01
CA PHE A 60 -32.41 16.75 -18.23
C PHE A 60 -33.08 17.52 -17.09
N LEU A 61 -32.33 18.40 -16.39
CA LEU A 61 -32.91 19.24 -15.33
C LEU A 61 -33.99 20.18 -15.87
N ASP A 62 -33.69 20.84 -16.98
CA ASP A 62 -34.64 21.78 -17.57
C ASP A 62 -35.91 21.06 -18.10
N LEU A 63 -35.75 19.92 -18.76
CA LEU A 63 -36.88 19.07 -19.14
C LEU A 63 -37.67 18.58 -17.92
N ALA A 64 -36.98 18.16 -16.84
CA ALA A 64 -37.64 17.71 -15.62
C ALA A 64 -38.55 18.78 -15.00
N LYS A 65 -38.17 20.06 -15.09
CA LYS A 65 -38.96 21.20 -14.64
C LYS A 65 -40.18 21.43 -15.52
N GLN A 66 -40.03 21.31 -16.85
CA GLN A 66 -41.05 21.62 -17.82
C GLN A 66 -42.17 20.58 -17.88
N ILE A 67 -41.80 19.30 -17.74
CA ILE A 67 -42.77 18.18 -17.86
C ILE A 67 -42.99 17.44 -16.54
N GLU A 68 -42.51 17.98 -15.42
CA GLU A 68 -42.66 17.43 -14.06
C GLU A 68 -42.33 15.93 -13.97
N SER A 69 -41.22 15.51 -14.63
CA SER A 69 -40.83 14.11 -14.71
C SER A 69 -39.80 13.74 -13.60
N PRO A 70 -40.18 12.87 -12.65
CA PRO A 70 -39.26 12.40 -11.62
C PRO A 70 -38.08 11.60 -12.22
N LEU A 71 -38.31 10.88 -13.32
CA LEU A 71 -37.26 10.11 -14.01
C LEU A 71 -36.17 11.03 -14.60
N LEU A 72 -36.56 12.15 -15.20
CA LEU A 72 -35.60 13.12 -15.75
C LEU A 72 -34.88 13.87 -14.63
N ALA A 73 -35.56 14.19 -13.54
CA ALA A 73 -34.95 14.78 -12.35
C ALA A 73 -33.93 13.82 -11.70
N GLU A 74 -34.22 12.52 -11.64
CA GLU A 74 -33.31 11.49 -11.20
C GLU A 74 -32.04 11.46 -12.10
N ARG A 75 -32.21 11.40 -13.41
CA ARG A 75 -31.07 11.37 -14.36
C ARG A 75 -30.22 12.61 -14.24
N ALA A 76 -30.80 13.80 -14.18
CA ALA A 76 -30.09 15.05 -13.95
C ALA A 76 -29.30 15.00 -12.64
N THR A 77 -29.91 14.48 -11.57
CA THR A 77 -29.28 14.33 -10.25
C THR A 77 -28.09 13.40 -10.29
N ARG A 78 -28.22 12.20 -10.85
CA ARG A 78 -27.14 11.21 -10.90
C ARG A 78 -25.96 11.68 -11.74
N LEU A 79 -26.20 12.28 -12.91
CA LEU A 79 -25.15 12.82 -13.78
C LEU A 79 -24.41 13.99 -13.14
N SER A 80 -25.15 14.96 -12.58
CA SER A 80 -24.53 16.11 -11.92
C SER A 80 -23.78 15.76 -10.64
N ASN A 81 -24.24 14.74 -9.90
CA ASN A 81 -23.51 14.22 -8.75
C ASN A 81 -22.20 13.52 -9.16
N TYR A 82 -22.23 12.75 -10.25
CA TYR A 82 -21.03 12.10 -10.82
C TYR A 82 -20.00 13.13 -11.27
N THR A 83 -20.42 14.19 -11.98
CA THR A 83 -19.54 15.28 -12.44
C THR A 83 -19.16 16.27 -11.34
N LYS A 84 -19.63 16.07 -10.10
CA LYS A 84 -19.45 16.97 -8.95
C LYS A 84 -19.97 18.39 -9.20
N ASN A 85 -20.95 18.56 -10.07
CA ASN A 85 -21.64 19.83 -10.30
C ASN A 85 -22.68 20.07 -9.21
N GLY A 86 -22.22 20.56 -8.05
CA GLY A 86 -23.05 20.72 -6.86
C GLY A 86 -24.28 21.62 -7.06
N LYS A 87 -24.20 22.64 -7.94
CA LYS A 87 -25.33 23.54 -8.23
C LYS A 87 -26.48 22.78 -8.88
N ILE A 88 -26.22 22.04 -9.96
CA ILE A 88 -27.22 21.26 -10.67
C ILE A 88 -27.73 20.11 -9.80
N ALA A 89 -26.80 19.41 -9.10
CA ALA A 89 -27.15 18.30 -8.22
C ALA A 89 -28.13 18.73 -7.10
N LEU A 90 -27.89 19.88 -6.47
CA LEU A 90 -28.81 20.42 -5.45
C LEU A 90 -30.21 20.70 -6.01
N GLU A 91 -30.27 21.30 -7.17
CA GLU A 91 -31.54 21.67 -7.78
C GLU A 91 -32.30 20.43 -8.30
N ALA A 92 -31.65 19.58 -9.07
CA ALA A 92 -32.20 18.36 -9.62
C ALA A 92 -32.72 17.40 -8.53
N SER A 93 -31.91 17.17 -7.48
CA SER A 93 -32.34 16.32 -6.37
C SER A 93 -33.48 16.89 -5.55
N LYS A 94 -33.62 18.22 -5.50
CA LYS A 94 -34.80 18.87 -4.89
C LYS A 94 -36.05 18.54 -5.68
N ILE A 95 -36.03 18.76 -7.00
CA ILE A 95 -37.14 18.48 -7.89
C ILE A 95 -37.51 16.99 -7.84
N TRP A 96 -36.53 16.10 -7.92
CA TRP A 96 -36.79 14.65 -7.83
C TRP A 96 -37.52 14.29 -6.53
N ASN A 97 -37.02 14.79 -5.37
CA ASN A 97 -37.66 14.53 -4.08
C ASN A 97 -39.05 15.19 -3.91
N GLU A 98 -39.33 16.29 -4.61
CA GLU A 98 -40.62 16.94 -4.61
C GLU A 98 -41.63 16.21 -5.48
N LEU A 99 -41.21 15.68 -6.64
CA LEU A 99 -42.06 14.92 -7.58
C LEU A 99 -42.29 13.48 -7.11
N ASP A 100 -41.34 12.88 -6.37
CA ASP A 100 -41.44 11.50 -5.87
C ASP A 100 -41.17 11.46 -4.35
N LYS A 101 -42.15 12.00 -3.58
CA LYS A 101 -42.05 12.22 -2.12
C LYS A 101 -41.89 10.94 -1.30
N ASP A 102 -42.34 9.80 -1.83
CA ASP A 102 -42.32 8.52 -1.12
C ASP A 102 -41.15 7.65 -1.53
N SER A 103 -40.38 8.05 -2.53
CA SER A 103 -39.18 7.38 -2.94
C SER A 103 -38.09 7.50 -1.87
N ILE A 104 -37.67 6.34 -1.31
CA ILE A 104 -36.56 6.26 -0.36
C ILE A 104 -35.25 6.66 -1.05
N ASP A 105 -35.07 6.26 -2.31
CA ASP A 105 -33.91 6.57 -3.11
C ASP A 105 -33.73 8.08 -3.34
N ALA A 106 -34.82 8.76 -3.76
CA ALA A 106 -34.84 10.22 -3.90
C ALA A 106 -34.45 10.93 -2.59
N GLN A 107 -35.00 10.48 -1.45
CA GLN A 107 -34.71 11.04 -0.13
C GLN A 107 -33.25 10.79 0.28
N GLN A 108 -32.70 9.59 0.05
CA GLN A 108 -31.33 9.26 0.36
C GLN A 108 -30.35 10.07 -0.48
N VAL A 109 -30.52 10.06 -1.80
CA VAL A 109 -29.63 10.81 -2.73
C VAL A 109 -29.71 12.32 -2.46
N ARG A 110 -30.91 12.86 -2.20
CA ARG A 110 -31.07 14.26 -1.79
C ARG A 110 -30.28 14.57 -0.51
N THR A 111 -30.38 13.68 0.49
CA THR A 111 -29.66 13.83 1.76
C THR A 111 -28.14 13.82 1.55
N GLU A 112 -27.62 12.90 0.75
CA GLU A 112 -26.19 12.83 0.41
C GLU A 112 -25.71 14.13 -0.24
N ILE A 113 -26.44 14.63 -1.23
CA ILE A 113 -26.08 15.86 -1.93
C ILE A 113 -26.13 17.07 -0.99
N LEU A 114 -27.13 17.16 -0.11
CA LEU A 114 -27.22 18.22 0.89
C LEU A 114 -26.02 18.19 1.88
N ILE A 115 -25.68 17.00 2.35
CA ILE A 115 -24.56 16.80 3.27
C ILE A 115 -23.22 17.17 2.61
N VAL A 116 -22.96 16.69 1.40
CA VAL A 116 -21.72 17.01 0.66
C VAL A 116 -21.59 18.52 0.39
N ASN A 117 -22.71 19.21 0.20
CA ASN A 117 -22.74 20.65 0.00
C ASN A 117 -22.88 21.46 1.31
N ASN A 118 -22.66 20.83 2.46
CA ASN A 118 -22.73 21.43 3.81
C ASN A 118 -24.08 22.08 4.16
N LYS A 119 -25.17 21.58 3.59
CA LYS A 119 -26.55 22.07 3.83
C LYS A 119 -27.26 21.21 4.88
N LEU A 120 -26.65 21.10 6.07
CA LEU A 120 -27.10 20.21 7.13
C LEU A 120 -28.51 20.54 7.66
N SER A 121 -28.88 21.82 7.71
CA SER A 121 -30.23 22.27 8.13
C SER A 121 -31.35 21.78 7.18
N GLU A 122 -31.06 21.74 5.87
CA GLU A 122 -32.02 21.21 4.88
C GLU A 122 -32.06 19.66 4.91
N ALA A 123 -30.96 18.99 5.24
CA ALA A 123 -30.86 17.54 5.36
C ALA A 123 -31.62 16.99 6.59
N LYS A 124 -31.61 17.71 7.72
CA LYS A 124 -32.19 17.30 9.01
C LYS A 124 -33.61 16.73 8.91
N PRO A 125 -34.62 17.44 8.32
CA PRO A 125 -35.99 16.94 8.27
C PRO A 125 -36.13 15.64 7.44
N ILE A 126 -35.32 15.49 6.38
CA ILE A 126 -35.32 14.26 5.57
C ILE A 126 -34.72 13.10 6.38
N LEU A 127 -33.60 13.34 7.09
CA LEU A 127 -32.98 12.36 7.97
C LEU A 127 -33.94 11.94 9.09
N GLN A 128 -34.62 12.87 9.74
CA GLN A 128 -35.64 12.56 10.73
C GLN A 128 -36.72 11.63 10.18
N LYS A 129 -37.25 11.92 8.98
CA LYS A 129 -38.26 11.09 8.30
C LYS A 129 -37.71 9.67 8.01
N LEU A 130 -36.44 9.56 7.55
CA LEU A 130 -35.81 8.27 7.29
C LEU A 130 -35.62 7.45 8.57
N LEU A 131 -35.27 8.09 9.68
CA LEU A 131 -35.05 7.45 10.98
C LEU A 131 -36.33 7.07 11.73
N LEU A 132 -37.51 7.56 11.31
CA LEU A 132 -38.80 7.12 11.87
C LEU A 132 -39.07 5.63 11.59
N LYS A 133 -38.55 5.08 10.49
CA LYS A 133 -38.75 3.67 10.09
C LYS A 133 -37.97 2.75 11.00
N GLU A 134 -38.64 2.08 11.92
CA GLU A 134 -37.99 1.23 12.95
C GLU A 134 -37.06 0.16 12.39
N LYS A 135 -37.49 -0.54 11.32
CA LYS A 135 -36.71 -1.61 10.67
C LYS A 135 -35.35 -1.17 10.12
N THR A 136 -35.21 0.09 9.73
CA THR A 136 -33.98 0.63 9.09
C THR A 136 -33.28 1.67 9.94
N ARG A 137 -33.80 1.99 11.11
CA ARG A 137 -33.27 3.04 12.02
C ARG A 137 -31.83 2.78 12.45
N ALA A 138 -31.56 1.58 12.92
CA ALA A 138 -30.22 1.20 13.37
C ALA A 138 -29.19 1.32 12.24
N SER A 139 -29.48 0.72 11.08
CA SER A 139 -28.61 0.83 9.90
C SER A 139 -28.52 2.27 9.37
N GLY A 140 -29.58 3.06 9.52
CA GLY A 140 -29.61 4.49 9.20
C GLY A 140 -28.60 5.30 10.01
N PHE A 141 -28.50 5.09 11.31
CA PHE A 141 -27.49 5.74 12.15
C PHE A 141 -26.07 5.32 11.76
N LEU A 142 -25.83 4.05 11.46
CA LEU A 142 -24.51 3.58 11.00
C LEU A 142 -24.14 4.19 9.63
N TYR A 143 -25.10 4.32 8.73
CA TYR A 143 -24.89 4.96 7.43
C TYR A 143 -24.55 6.45 7.57
N LEU A 144 -25.21 7.16 8.49
CA LEU A 144 -24.93 8.57 8.78
C LEU A 144 -23.46 8.81 9.15
N ASN A 145 -22.84 7.90 9.90
CA ASN A 145 -21.43 8.02 10.26
C ASN A 145 -20.53 8.09 9.03
N SER A 146 -20.82 7.27 8.02
CA SER A 146 -20.05 7.26 6.76
C SER A 146 -20.23 8.56 5.97
N LEU A 147 -21.46 9.08 5.89
CA LEU A 147 -21.76 10.30 5.16
C LEU A 147 -21.18 11.55 5.83
N LEU A 148 -21.42 11.69 7.13
CA LEU A 148 -21.08 12.89 7.88
C LEU A 148 -19.57 13.01 8.14
N SER A 149 -18.82 11.91 8.03
CA SER A 149 -17.35 11.95 8.11
C SER A 149 -16.70 12.83 7.04
N ARG A 150 -17.40 13.08 5.92
CA ARG A 150 -16.90 13.90 4.79
C ARG A 150 -17.21 15.39 4.92
N VAL A 151 -18.07 15.78 5.86
CA VAL A 151 -18.44 17.19 6.07
C VAL A 151 -17.27 17.94 6.73
N PRO A 152 -16.84 19.10 6.22
CA PRO A 152 -15.75 19.87 6.82
C PRO A 152 -16.07 20.38 8.23
N ASP A 153 -17.28 20.91 8.44
CA ASP A 153 -17.72 21.43 9.74
C ASP A 153 -18.17 20.32 10.69
N LYS A 154 -17.20 19.75 11.40
CA LYS A 154 -17.40 18.64 12.34
C LYS A 154 -18.24 19.04 13.57
N LYS A 155 -18.23 20.31 13.97
CA LYS A 155 -19.06 20.79 15.11
C LYS A 155 -20.53 20.77 14.76
N SER A 156 -20.91 21.28 13.59
CA SER A 156 -22.28 21.21 13.10
C SER A 156 -22.74 19.77 12.88
N VAL A 157 -21.84 18.86 12.49
CA VAL A 157 -22.13 17.42 12.40
C VAL A 157 -22.49 16.86 13.78
N LEU A 158 -21.71 17.11 14.83
CA LEU A 158 -22.04 16.64 16.16
C LEU A 158 -23.38 17.17 16.66
N THR A 159 -23.66 18.45 16.45
CA THR A 159 -24.95 19.05 16.81
C THR A 159 -26.11 18.34 16.12
N LEU A 160 -26.02 18.15 14.80
CA LEU A 160 -27.05 17.45 14.02
C LEU A 160 -27.26 16.00 14.51
N VAL A 161 -26.18 15.25 14.71
CA VAL A 161 -26.27 13.84 15.15
C VAL A 161 -26.84 13.73 16.54
N ASN A 162 -26.50 14.64 17.47
CA ASN A 162 -27.11 14.69 18.80
C ASN A 162 -28.61 14.90 18.73
N GLU A 163 -29.08 15.86 17.91
CA GLU A 163 -30.50 16.14 17.75
C GLU A 163 -31.25 14.96 17.12
N LEU A 164 -30.62 14.25 16.16
CA LEU A 164 -31.19 13.05 15.54
C LEU A 164 -31.24 11.85 16.51
N ALA A 165 -30.25 11.71 17.40
CA ALA A 165 -30.15 10.62 18.36
C ALA A 165 -31.05 10.79 19.59
N GLN A 166 -31.35 12.05 19.98
CA GLN A 166 -32.12 12.38 21.19
C GLN A 166 -33.43 11.58 21.37
N PRO A 167 -34.25 11.32 20.33
CA PRO A 167 -35.46 10.52 20.47
C PRO A 167 -35.22 9.02 20.73
N TYR A 168 -33.97 8.54 20.64
CA TYR A 168 -33.62 7.12 20.66
C TYR A 168 -32.60 6.72 21.73
N PRO A 169 -32.85 7.04 23.03
CA PRO A 169 -31.86 6.85 24.11
C PRO A 169 -31.60 5.38 24.47
N LYS A 170 -32.34 4.43 23.91
CA LYS A 170 -32.15 2.99 24.08
C LYS A 170 -31.58 2.30 22.86
N LEU A 171 -31.12 3.07 21.86
CA LEU A 171 -30.58 2.54 20.61
C LEU A 171 -29.04 2.70 20.61
N ALA A 172 -28.31 1.61 20.68
CA ALA A 172 -26.84 1.63 20.73
C ALA A 172 -26.23 2.30 19.49
N GLU A 173 -26.83 2.12 18.32
CA GLU A 173 -26.38 2.71 17.06
C GLU A 173 -26.53 4.24 17.03
N ALA A 174 -27.53 4.79 17.73
CA ALA A 174 -27.68 6.24 17.90
C ALA A 174 -26.55 6.81 18.79
N HIS A 175 -26.28 6.17 19.91
CA HIS A 175 -25.14 6.51 20.77
C HIS A 175 -23.79 6.40 20.02
N PHE A 176 -23.63 5.37 19.20
CA PHE A 176 -22.41 5.19 18.42
C PHE A 176 -22.23 6.31 17.37
N ALA A 177 -23.33 6.77 16.76
CA ALA A 177 -23.27 7.90 15.84
C ALA A 177 -22.79 9.18 16.53
N VAL A 178 -23.28 9.45 17.74
CA VAL A 178 -22.84 10.59 18.56
C VAL A 178 -21.36 10.44 18.99
N ALA A 179 -20.96 9.25 19.46
CA ALA A 179 -19.58 8.96 19.82
C ALA A 179 -18.61 9.19 18.65
N HIS A 180 -18.98 8.71 17.47
CA HIS A 180 -18.17 8.91 16.26
C HIS A 180 -18.05 10.40 15.89
N ALA A 181 -19.14 11.15 15.92
CA ALA A 181 -19.11 12.59 15.65
C ALA A 181 -18.31 13.39 16.68
N ALA A 182 -18.40 13.02 17.97
CA ALA A 182 -17.61 13.62 19.05
C ALA A 182 -16.10 13.41 18.85
N LEU A 183 -15.71 12.22 18.40
CA LEU A 183 -14.30 11.93 18.12
C LEU A 183 -13.74 12.79 16.97
N LEU A 184 -14.52 13.08 15.94
CA LEU A 184 -14.09 13.92 14.81
C LEU A 184 -13.71 15.35 15.25
N ILE A 185 -14.23 15.82 16.40
CA ILE A 185 -13.86 17.12 17.01
C ILE A 185 -12.94 16.96 18.22
N LYS A 186 -12.49 15.72 18.52
CA LYS A 186 -11.68 15.37 19.70
C LYS A 186 -12.35 15.69 21.04
N ASP A 187 -13.68 15.66 21.10
CA ASP A 187 -14.43 15.80 22.35
C ASP A 187 -14.48 14.47 23.11
N GLN A 188 -13.43 14.24 23.89
CA GLN A 188 -13.25 13.00 24.66
C GLN A 188 -14.37 12.78 25.67
N LYS A 189 -14.91 13.85 26.27
CA LYS A 189 -15.95 13.76 27.31
C LYS A 189 -17.26 13.20 26.75
N ILE A 190 -17.73 13.72 25.61
CA ILE A 190 -18.94 13.21 24.95
C ILE A 190 -18.68 11.79 24.46
N TYR A 191 -17.54 11.56 23.82
CA TYR A 191 -17.16 10.25 23.30
C TYR A 191 -17.21 9.15 24.37
N GLU A 192 -16.57 9.34 25.52
CA GLU A 192 -16.56 8.35 26.60
C GLU A 192 -17.94 8.13 27.20
N LYS A 193 -18.71 9.19 27.39
CA LYS A 193 -20.09 9.11 27.88
C LYS A 193 -20.94 8.21 26.99
N GLU A 194 -20.86 8.40 25.68
CA GLU A 194 -21.65 7.62 24.73
C GLU A 194 -21.17 6.15 24.66
N LEU A 195 -19.86 5.89 24.79
CA LEU A 195 -19.34 4.51 24.88
C LEU A 195 -19.84 3.77 26.13
N VAL A 196 -19.96 4.45 27.26
CA VAL A 196 -20.55 3.87 28.48
C VAL A 196 -22.02 3.50 28.22
N ALA A 197 -22.81 4.37 27.59
CA ALA A 197 -24.19 4.07 27.25
C ALA A 197 -24.30 2.86 26.29
N ILE A 198 -23.42 2.78 25.27
CA ILE A 198 -23.37 1.62 24.36
C ILE A 198 -23.09 0.34 25.14
N SER A 199 -22.10 0.35 26.04
CA SER A 199 -21.72 -0.85 26.81
C SER A 199 -22.83 -1.36 27.76
N GLN A 200 -23.74 -0.50 28.15
CA GLN A 200 -24.93 -0.88 28.93
C GLN A 200 -26.02 -1.49 28.09
N ILE A 201 -26.18 -1.05 26.81
CA ILE A 201 -27.23 -1.50 25.90
C ILE A 201 -26.81 -2.77 25.16
N LYS A 202 -25.57 -2.79 24.61
CA LYS A 202 -24.98 -3.89 23.84
C LYS A 202 -23.53 -4.13 24.27
N PRO A 203 -23.29 -4.81 25.39
CA PRO A 203 -21.96 -4.96 25.98
C PRO A 203 -20.98 -5.80 25.14
N ASP A 204 -21.47 -6.66 24.25
CA ASP A 204 -20.71 -7.52 23.36
C ASP A 204 -20.59 -6.97 21.93
N TRP A 205 -21.05 -5.74 21.69
CA TRP A 205 -21.02 -5.17 20.36
C TRP A 205 -19.60 -4.77 19.93
N GLU A 206 -19.06 -5.45 18.93
CA GLU A 206 -17.66 -5.33 18.51
C GLU A 206 -17.33 -3.99 17.83
N MET A 207 -18.27 -3.39 17.08
CA MET A 207 -17.98 -2.19 16.28
C MET A 207 -17.46 -0.99 17.11
N PRO A 208 -18.05 -0.60 18.26
CA PRO A 208 -17.50 0.47 19.10
C PRO A 208 -16.13 0.13 19.68
N ILE A 209 -15.88 -1.15 19.95
CA ILE A 209 -14.60 -1.64 20.47
C ILE A 209 -13.52 -1.53 19.41
N LEU A 210 -13.82 -1.96 18.19
CA LEU A 210 -12.91 -1.82 17.05
C LEU A 210 -12.57 -0.36 16.79
N PHE A 211 -13.57 0.50 16.80
CA PHE A 211 -13.39 1.93 16.59
C PHE A 211 -12.51 2.57 17.68
N LYS A 212 -12.81 2.30 18.97
CA LYS A 212 -11.97 2.80 20.09
C LYS A 212 -10.55 2.26 20.02
N GLY A 213 -10.41 0.97 19.72
CA GLY A 213 -9.10 0.35 19.60
C GLY A 213 -8.25 0.95 18.49
N GLN A 214 -8.84 1.28 17.32
CA GLN A 214 -8.14 1.96 16.23
C GLN A 214 -7.64 3.35 16.64
N VAL A 215 -8.44 4.10 17.38
CA VAL A 215 -8.04 5.43 17.89
C VAL A 215 -6.88 5.28 18.88
N LEU A 216 -7.01 4.36 19.83
CA LEU A 216 -5.96 4.08 20.80
C LEU A 216 -4.66 3.63 20.13
N ALA A 217 -4.75 2.83 19.05
CA ALA A 217 -3.58 2.34 18.31
C ALA A 217 -2.79 3.47 17.62
N GLN A 218 -3.48 4.53 17.18
CA GLN A 218 -2.82 5.72 16.61
C GLN A 218 -2.07 6.55 17.66
N GLU A 219 -2.59 6.59 18.89
CA GLU A 219 -1.99 7.32 20.00
C GLU A 219 -0.91 6.49 20.71
N ASN A 220 -1.22 5.26 21.06
CA ASN A 220 -0.35 4.35 21.78
C ASN A 220 -0.75 2.88 21.51
N PRO A 221 0.00 2.14 20.67
CA PRO A 221 -0.30 0.74 20.34
C PRO A 221 -0.43 -0.19 21.57
N GLU A 222 0.36 0.01 22.63
CA GLU A 222 0.29 -0.81 23.83
C GLU A 222 -1.04 -0.61 24.60
N LYS A 223 -1.56 0.61 24.65
CA LYS A 223 -2.89 0.87 25.23
C LYS A 223 -3.99 0.16 24.44
N ALA A 224 -3.88 0.16 23.12
CA ALA A 224 -4.84 -0.55 22.26
C ALA A 224 -4.76 -2.07 22.44
N LEU A 225 -3.56 -2.63 22.56
CA LEU A 225 -3.36 -4.05 22.85
C LEU A 225 -4.01 -4.45 24.18
N ASN A 226 -3.78 -3.70 25.25
CA ASN A 226 -4.39 -3.95 26.55
C ASN A 226 -5.93 -3.87 26.46
N PHE A 227 -6.45 -2.83 25.83
CA PHE A 227 -7.89 -2.65 25.65
C PHE A 227 -8.56 -3.81 24.90
N TYR A 228 -7.97 -4.27 23.79
CA TYR A 228 -8.49 -5.43 23.06
C TYR A 228 -8.37 -6.73 23.86
N SER A 229 -7.26 -6.92 24.58
CA SER A 229 -7.05 -8.09 25.43
C SER A 229 -8.09 -8.17 26.55
N GLU A 230 -8.37 -7.07 27.26
CA GLU A 230 -9.40 -6.99 28.30
C GLU A 230 -10.79 -7.33 27.74
N PHE A 231 -11.14 -6.81 26.57
CA PHE A 231 -12.41 -7.11 25.93
C PHE A 231 -12.50 -8.59 25.54
N LEU A 232 -11.45 -9.16 24.93
CA LEU A 232 -11.40 -10.56 24.51
C LEU A 232 -11.42 -11.54 25.68
N ASN A 233 -10.89 -11.17 26.84
CA ASN A 233 -11.01 -11.96 28.07
C ASN A 233 -12.47 -12.07 28.54
N LYS A 234 -13.26 -11.01 28.36
CA LYS A 234 -14.68 -10.98 28.71
C LYS A 234 -15.58 -11.58 27.62
N TYR A 235 -15.21 -11.37 26.34
CA TYR A 235 -15.96 -11.82 25.16
C TYR A 235 -15.08 -12.63 24.21
N PRO A 236 -14.71 -13.88 24.58
CA PRO A 236 -13.71 -14.66 23.84
C PRO A 236 -14.17 -15.12 22.46
N LYS A 237 -15.45 -14.95 22.09
CA LYS A 237 -16.00 -15.29 20.78
C LYS A 237 -15.99 -14.13 19.79
N SER A 238 -15.52 -12.96 20.19
CA SER A 238 -15.45 -11.75 19.35
C SER A 238 -14.32 -11.88 18.32
N ASN A 239 -14.66 -12.43 17.16
CA ASN A 239 -13.68 -12.77 16.13
C ASN A 239 -13.13 -11.54 15.41
N ASP A 240 -13.95 -10.50 15.20
CA ASP A 240 -13.51 -9.27 14.52
C ASP A 240 -12.52 -8.49 15.41
N VAL A 241 -12.80 -8.41 16.71
CA VAL A 241 -11.86 -7.80 17.69
C VAL A 241 -10.58 -8.62 17.79
N ARG A 242 -10.68 -9.96 17.82
CA ARG A 242 -9.51 -10.85 17.83
C ARG A 242 -8.64 -10.67 16.61
N LEU A 243 -9.25 -10.47 15.43
CA LEU A 243 -8.52 -10.24 14.18
C LEU A 243 -7.71 -8.94 14.24
N GLU A 244 -8.32 -7.84 14.70
CA GLU A 244 -7.62 -6.56 14.83
C GLU A 244 -6.55 -6.61 15.95
N TYR A 245 -6.81 -7.30 17.04
CA TYR A 245 -5.82 -7.55 18.09
C TYR A 245 -4.59 -8.30 17.54
N ALA A 246 -4.83 -9.39 16.78
CA ALA A 246 -3.76 -10.17 16.17
C ALA A 246 -2.93 -9.37 15.14
N LYS A 247 -3.59 -8.54 14.33
CA LYS A 247 -2.90 -7.62 13.40
C LYS A 247 -2.03 -6.61 14.15
N LEU A 248 -2.54 -6.04 15.24
CA LEU A 248 -1.80 -5.08 16.04
C LEU A 248 -0.58 -5.71 16.73
N LEU A 249 -0.70 -6.94 17.22
CA LEU A 249 0.42 -7.74 17.74
C LEU A 249 1.48 -7.98 16.64
N THR A 250 1.04 -8.28 15.41
CA THR A 250 1.94 -8.47 14.26
C THR A 250 2.73 -7.20 13.95
N ASN A 251 2.05 -6.05 13.91
CA ASN A 251 2.69 -4.75 13.68
C ASN A 251 3.71 -4.39 14.77
N GLY A 252 3.42 -4.79 16.02
CA GLY A 252 4.34 -4.66 17.17
C GLY A 252 5.41 -5.74 17.23
N ARG A 253 5.58 -6.58 16.20
CA ARG A 253 6.52 -7.72 16.14
C ARG A 253 6.36 -8.74 17.27
N LYS A 254 5.20 -8.78 17.90
CA LYS A 254 4.85 -9.80 18.91
C LYS A 254 4.32 -11.07 18.21
N PHE A 255 5.18 -11.67 17.37
CA PHE A 255 4.77 -12.71 16.40
C PHE A 255 4.24 -13.99 17.06
N LYS A 256 4.77 -14.39 18.22
CA LYS A 256 4.31 -15.58 18.95
C LYS A 256 2.88 -15.40 19.46
N GLU A 257 2.58 -14.26 20.05
CA GLU A 257 1.25 -13.91 20.54
C GLU A 257 0.27 -13.74 19.38
N ALA A 258 0.66 -13.01 18.33
CA ALA A 258 -0.12 -12.84 17.10
C ALA A 258 -0.51 -14.20 16.51
N LYS A 259 0.46 -15.11 16.34
CA LYS A 259 0.23 -16.47 15.85
C LYS A 259 -0.82 -17.20 16.69
N SER A 260 -0.74 -17.12 18.03
CA SER A 260 -1.71 -17.76 18.93
C SER A 260 -3.13 -17.24 18.68
N GLU A 261 -3.32 -15.95 18.53
CA GLU A 261 -4.64 -15.36 18.29
C GLU A 261 -5.19 -15.72 16.90
N PHE A 262 -4.34 -15.72 15.84
CA PHE A 262 -4.74 -16.17 14.51
C PHE A 262 -5.12 -17.66 14.50
N ILE A 263 -4.43 -18.53 15.26
CA ILE A 263 -4.78 -19.96 15.36
C ILE A 263 -6.19 -20.12 15.98
N LYS A 264 -6.55 -19.31 16.98
CA LYS A 264 -7.93 -19.32 17.53
C LYS A 264 -8.96 -18.98 16.44
N LEU A 265 -8.64 -18.01 15.57
CA LEU A 265 -9.51 -17.64 14.44
C LEU A 265 -9.60 -18.75 13.38
N VAL A 266 -8.50 -19.45 13.08
CA VAL A 266 -8.51 -20.56 12.11
C VAL A 266 -9.47 -21.68 12.52
N ASN A 267 -9.66 -21.89 13.80
CA ASN A 267 -10.54 -22.93 14.36
C ASN A 267 -12.02 -22.53 14.38
N THR A 268 -12.38 -21.32 13.93
CA THR A 268 -13.79 -20.91 13.81
C THR A 268 -14.41 -21.43 12.52
N ALA A 269 -15.73 -21.63 12.51
CA ALA A 269 -16.46 -22.21 11.38
C ALA A 269 -16.33 -21.39 10.06
N ASN A 270 -16.11 -20.08 10.16
CA ASN A 270 -16.03 -19.14 9.03
C ASN A 270 -14.59 -18.68 8.74
N SER A 271 -13.59 -19.44 9.14
CA SER A 271 -12.20 -19.05 8.92
C SER A 271 -11.85 -19.01 7.44
N SER A 272 -11.34 -17.86 6.99
CA SER A 272 -10.93 -17.65 5.60
C SER A 272 -9.55 -18.23 5.26
N ALA A 273 -9.26 -18.32 3.96
CA ALA A 273 -7.93 -18.68 3.50
C ALA A 273 -6.87 -17.65 3.91
N GLU A 274 -7.25 -16.35 3.94
CA GLU A 274 -6.37 -15.25 4.32
C GLU A 274 -5.91 -15.36 5.78
N ILE A 275 -6.83 -15.69 6.71
CA ILE A 275 -6.48 -15.93 8.12
C ILE A 275 -5.50 -17.09 8.22
N THR A 276 -5.74 -18.16 7.47
CA THR A 276 -4.87 -19.34 7.45
C THR A 276 -3.49 -19.00 6.88
N THR A 277 -3.44 -18.20 5.82
CA THR A 277 -2.17 -17.68 5.24
C THR A 277 -1.42 -16.84 6.25
N ALA A 278 -2.11 -15.98 7.00
CA ALA A 278 -1.48 -15.14 8.03
C ALA A 278 -0.76 -15.97 9.10
N VAL A 279 -1.37 -17.10 9.53
CA VAL A 279 -0.68 -18.03 10.46
C VAL A 279 0.58 -18.61 9.83
N GLY A 280 0.52 -18.99 8.55
CA GLY A 280 1.69 -19.49 7.81
C GLY A 280 2.81 -18.45 7.77
N LEU A 281 2.50 -17.21 7.40
CA LEU A 281 3.47 -16.10 7.33
C LEU A 281 4.10 -15.80 8.70
N LEU A 282 3.29 -15.69 9.76
CA LEU A 282 3.78 -15.47 11.12
C LEU A 282 4.64 -16.63 11.62
N SER A 283 4.35 -17.85 11.18
CA SER A 283 5.19 -19.00 11.51
C SER A 283 6.55 -18.93 10.82
N VAL A 284 6.62 -18.39 9.59
CA VAL A 284 7.92 -18.11 8.91
C VAL A 284 8.73 -17.07 9.68
N GLU A 285 8.11 -15.98 10.14
CA GLU A 285 8.77 -14.91 10.90
C GLU A 285 9.40 -15.40 12.22
N ILE A 286 8.87 -16.45 12.82
CA ILE A 286 9.41 -17.08 14.03
C ILE A 286 10.16 -18.39 13.73
N GLU A 287 10.46 -18.65 12.47
CA GLU A 287 11.21 -19.81 11.97
C GLU A 287 10.56 -21.19 12.29
N ASP A 288 9.24 -21.22 12.55
CA ASP A 288 8.46 -22.44 12.74
C ASP A 288 7.99 -22.97 11.38
N TYR A 289 8.93 -23.51 10.60
CA TYR A 289 8.69 -23.92 9.22
C TYR A 289 7.72 -25.09 9.07
N ASP A 290 7.62 -25.97 10.07
CA ASP A 290 6.65 -27.10 10.05
C ASP A 290 5.22 -26.58 10.18
N LEU A 291 5.03 -25.63 11.07
CA LEU A 291 3.73 -24.99 11.22
C LEU A 291 3.38 -24.11 10.02
N ALA A 292 4.35 -23.38 9.49
CA ALA A 292 4.18 -22.57 8.28
C ALA A 292 3.69 -23.40 7.10
N GLU A 293 4.37 -24.51 6.81
CA GLU A 293 3.97 -25.44 5.74
C GLU A 293 2.55 -25.99 5.96
N LYS A 294 2.25 -26.48 7.16
CA LYS A 294 0.92 -26.97 7.52
C LYS A 294 -0.18 -25.95 7.19
N TYR A 295 0.01 -24.71 7.58
CA TYR A 295 -1.02 -23.68 7.39
C TYR A 295 -1.06 -23.13 5.97
N PHE A 296 0.04 -23.08 5.24
CA PHE A 296 0.04 -22.77 3.81
C PHE A 296 -0.70 -23.85 3.00
N LEU A 297 -0.47 -25.14 3.28
CA LEU A 297 -1.20 -26.23 2.64
C LEU A 297 -2.71 -26.20 3.00
N LEU A 298 -3.05 -25.84 4.24
CA LEU A 298 -4.45 -25.66 4.63
C LEU A 298 -5.08 -24.46 3.92
N SER A 299 -4.34 -23.36 3.74
CA SER A 299 -4.81 -22.20 2.99
C SER A 299 -5.10 -22.55 1.54
N LEU A 300 -4.22 -23.27 0.87
CA LEU A 300 -4.44 -23.74 -0.52
C LEU A 300 -5.74 -24.57 -0.65
N LYS A 301 -6.05 -25.41 0.35
CA LYS A 301 -7.33 -26.16 0.39
C LYS A 301 -8.55 -25.25 0.50
N ARG A 302 -8.39 -24.08 1.12
CA ARG A 302 -9.43 -23.05 1.28
C ARG A 302 -9.54 -22.08 0.11
N LYS A 303 -8.74 -22.27 -0.96
CA LYS A 303 -8.74 -21.50 -2.20
C LYS A 303 -8.54 -20.00 -1.98
N PRO A 304 -7.35 -19.56 -1.57
CA PRO A 304 -7.02 -18.15 -1.41
C PRO A 304 -7.09 -17.41 -2.76
N LYS A 305 -7.21 -16.10 -2.71
CA LYS A 305 -7.24 -15.25 -3.92
C LYS A 305 -5.92 -15.30 -4.69
N ASP A 306 -4.80 -15.37 -3.98
CA ASP A 306 -3.46 -15.47 -4.54
C ASP A 306 -2.74 -16.72 -4.00
N ASN A 307 -2.58 -17.71 -4.88
CA ASN A 307 -1.82 -18.92 -4.58
C ASN A 307 -0.31 -18.70 -4.76
N ASN A 308 0.11 -17.77 -5.59
CA ASN A 308 1.50 -17.59 -5.99
C ASN A 308 2.39 -17.27 -4.79
N GLN A 309 1.95 -16.36 -3.93
CA GLN A 309 2.67 -16.04 -2.70
C GLN A 309 2.89 -17.29 -1.84
N ILE A 310 1.88 -18.11 -1.69
CA ILE A 310 1.97 -19.35 -0.89
C ILE A 310 2.96 -20.33 -1.52
N PHE A 311 2.94 -20.50 -2.85
CA PHE A 311 3.90 -21.35 -3.55
C PHE A 311 5.35 -20.89 -3.35
N ILE A 312 5.59 -19.58 -3.38
CA ILE A 312 6.91 -19.00 -3.08
C ILE A 312 7.38 -19.35 -1.66
N TYR A 313 6.53 -19.17 -0.66
CA TYR A 313 6.91 -19.50 0.72
C TYR A 313 7.13 -20.99 0.93
N LEU A 314 6.29 -21.86 0.34
CA LEU A 314 6.49 -23.32 0.38
C LEU A 314 7.81 -23.72 -0.31
N ALA A 315 8.16 -23.04 -1.41
CA ALA A 315 9.44 -23.27 -2.08
C ALA A 315 10.62 -22.83 -1.20
N LYS A 316 10.55 -21.65 -0.58
CA LYS A 316 11.59 -21.15 0.34
C LYS A 316 11.78 -22.08 1.56
N ILE A 317 10.69 -22.62 2.09
CA ILE A 317 10.75 -23.60 3.20
C ILE A 317 11.42 -24.91 2.73
N ALA A 318 11.05 -25.41 1.55
CA ALA A 318 11.65 -26.60 0.98
C ALA A 318 13.15 -26.43 0.68
N ASP A 319 13.55 -25.27 0.15
CA ASP A 319 14.97 -24.93 -0.10
C ASP A 319 15.77 -24.89 1.22
N LYS A 320 15.27 -24.25 2.27
CA LYS A 320 15.91 -24.25 3.60
C LYS A 320 16.11 -25.67 4.17
N ARG A 321 15.28 -26.64 3.79
CA ARG A 321 15.40 -28.05 4.17
C ARG A 321 16.24 -28.86 3.18
N ASN A 322 16.88 -28.22 2.19
CA ASN A 322 17.61 -28.86 1.10
C ASN A 322 16.77 -29.81 0.24
N GLN A 323 15.44 -29.60 0.19
CA GLN A 323 14.49 -30.37 -0.61
C GLN A 323 14.31 -29.71 -1.99
N ASN A 324 15.39 -29.68 -2.78
CA ASN A 324 15.47 -28.91 -4.02
C ASN A 324 14.37 -29.25 -5.05
N GLU A 325 14.03 -30.52 -5.20
CA GLU A 325 12.95 -30.93 -6.13
C GLU A 325 11.58 -30.42 -5.69
N ALA A 326 11.28 -30.49 -4.39
CA ALA A 326 10.04 -29.97 -3.85
C ALA A 326 9.96 -28.44 -4.02
N ALA A 327 11.07 -27.74 -3.79
CA ALA A 327 11.15 -26.28 -3.99
C ALA A 327 10.88 -25.90 -5.47
N LEU A 328 11.54 -26.55 -6.42
CA LEU A 328 11.32 -26.34 -7.85
C LEU A 328 9.87 -26.68 -8.27
N ASN A 329 9.31 -27.75 -7.73
CA ASN A 329 7.91 -28.10 -8.00
C ASN A 329 6.91 -27.03 -7.52
N TRP A 330 7.18 -26.37 -6.40
CA TRP A 330 6.37 -25.24 -5.95
C TRP A 330 6.57 -24.00 -6.82
N LEU A 331 7.81 -23.65 -7.16
CA LEU A 331 8.11 -22.49 -8.04
C LEU A 331 7.49 -22.66 -9.43
N ASN A 332 7.46 -23.86 -9.97
CA ASN A 332 6.86 -24.17 -11.28
C ASN A 332 5.35 -23.97 -11.32
N LYS A 333 4.65 -23.97 -10.19
CA LYS A 333 3.23 -23.65 -10.12
C LYS A 333 2.92 -22.17 -10.32
N VAL A 334 3.92 -21.29 -10.18
CA VAL A 334 3.78 -19.85 -10.45
C VAL A 334 3.98 -19.61 -11.94
N MET A 335 2.88 -19.58 -12.70
CA MET A 335 2.92 -19.51 -14.17
C MET A 335 2.77 -18.09 -14.72
N SER A 336 2.14 -17.19 -13.98
CA SER A 336 1.86 -15.79 -14.39
C SER A 336 1.44 -14.94 -13.20
N GLY A 337 1.27 -13.63 -13.44
CA GLY A 337 0.76 -12.68 -12.43
C GLY A 337 1.79 -12.24 -11.40
N PRO A 338 1.35 -11.67 -10.27
CA PRO A 338 2.24 -11.28 -9.19
C PRO A 338 3.13 -12.44 -8.77
N HIS A 339 4.37 -12.16 -8.41
CA HIS A 339 5.38 -13.15 -8.01
C HIS A 339 5.93 -14.05 -9.15
N PHE A 340 5.51 -13.86 -10.42
CA PHE A 340 6.06 -14.67 -11.52
C PHE A 340 7.57 -14.49 -11.65
N VAL A 341 8.03 -13.24 -11.77
CA VAL A 341 9.48 -12.94 -11.90
C VAL A 341 10.23 -13.41 -10.65
N GLU A 342 9.72 -13.14 -9.42
CA GLU A 342 10.33 -13.62 -8.18
C GLU A 342 10.51 -15.14 -8.21
N SER A 343 9.49 -15.89 -8.64
CA SER A 343 9.57 -17.35 -8.78
C SER A 343 10.69 -17.77 -9.73
N LYS A 344 10.82 -17.10 -10.89
CA LYS A 344 11.86 -17.43 -11.89
C LYS A 344 13.26 -17.06 -11.41
N LEU A 345 13.40 -15.97 -10.67
CA LEU A 345 14.68 -15.61 -10.05
C LEU A 345 15.10 -16.64 -8.97
N LEU A 346 14.18 -17.06 -8.11
CA LEU A 346 14.45 -18.15 -7.15
C LEU A 346 14.82 -19.46 -7.85
N THR A 347 14.17 -19.78 -8.96
CA THR A 347 14.52 -20.95 -9.78
C THR A 347 15.95 -20.82 -10.33
N ALA A 348 16.30 -19.64 -10.86
CA ALA A 348 17.66 -19.38 -11.36
C ALA A 348 18.73 -19.46 -10.27
N GLU A 349 18.44 -18.97 -9.05
CA GLU A 349 19.35 -19.14 -7.89
C GLU A 349 19.58 -20.62 -7.56
N MET A 350 18.53 -21.42 -7.58
CA MET A 350 18.67 -22.86 -7.34
C MET A 350 19.46 -23.56 -8.45
N ILE A 351 19.26 -23.16 -9.72
CA ILE A 351 20.06 -23.69 -10.85
C ILE A 351 21.52 -23.26 -10.70
N ALA A 352 21.80 -22.00 -10.38
CA ALA A 352 23.17 -21.52 -10.17
C ALA A 352 23.89 -22.27 -9.06
N LYS A 353 23.19 -22.54 -7.95
CA LYS A 353 23.74 -23.25 -6.78
C LYS A 353 23.98 -24.74 -7.07
N LYS A 354 23.06 -25.40 -7.79
CA LYS A 354 23.08 -26.85 -8.02
C LYS A 354 23.89 -27.25 -9.25
N GLU A 355 23.87 -26.43 -10.28
CA GLU A 355 24.44 -26.78 -11.59
C GLU A 355 25.56 -25.81 -11.99
N SER A 356 25.20 -24.65 -12.51
CA SER A 356 26.17 -23.59 -12.83
C SER A 356 25.51 -22.23 -13.04
N VAL A 357 26.30 -21.18 -12.93
CA VAL A 357 25.87 -19.82 -13.24
C VAL A 357 25.45 -19.69 -14.71
N ASP A 358 26.15 -20.36 -15.64
CA ASP A 358 25.81 -20.30 -17.08
C ASP A 358 24.41 -20.86 -17.35
N LYS A 359 24.05 -22.00 -16.74
CA LYS A 359 22.70 -22.55 -16.86
C LYS A 359 21.62 -21.66 -16.26
N ALA A 360 21.92 -20.97 -15.17
CA ALA A 360 21.03 -19.98 -14.58
C ALA A 360 20.83 -18.78 -15.51
N LEU A 361 21.89 -18.30 -16.15
CA LEU A 361 21.84 -17.22 -17.14
C LEU A 361 21.03 -17.65 -18.37
N ASP A 362 21.26 -18.87 -18.88
CA ASP A 362 20.48 -19.43 -20.01
C ASP A 362 18.99 -19.54 -19.67
N PHE A 363 18.67 -20.01 -18.47
CA PHE A 363 17.29 -20.05 -18.00
C PHE A 363 16.65 -18.66 -17.97
N LEU A 364 17.36 -17.65 -17.44
CA LEU A 364 16.86 -16.26 -17.41
C LEU A 364 16.76 -15.64 -18.80
N ASN A 365 17.59 -16.05 -19.76
CA ASN A 365 17.52 -15.60 -21.16
C ASN A 365 16.27 -16.10 -21.88
N MET A 366 15.73 -17.25 -21.49
CA MET A 366 14.51 -17.80 -22.09
C MET A 366 13.22 -17.12 -21.57
N LEU A 367 13.29 -16.34 -20.51
CA LEU A 367 12.12 -15.69 -19.94
C LEU A 367 11.60 -14.56 -20.83
N LYS A 368 10.31 -14.61 -21.12
CA LYS A 368 9.62 -13.56 -21.86
C LYS A 368 8.79 -12.73 -20.90
N VAL A 369 9.23 -11.51 -20.66
CA VAL A 369 8.52 -10.50 -19.85
C VAL A 369 8.33 -9.24 -20.69
N ASN A 370 7.23 -8.55 -20.48
CA ASN A 370 6.89 -7.36 -21.27
C ASN A 370 7.14 -6.06 -20.51
N ALA A 371 6.91 -6.06 -19.18
CA ALA A 371 7.07 -4.89 -18.35
C ALA A 371 8.55 -4.47 -18.26
N PRO A 372 8.88 -3.18 -18.48
CA PRO A 372 10.26 -2.69 -18.37
C PRO A 372 10.90 -2.96 -17.00
N GLU A 373 10.12 -2.86 -15.92
CA GLU A 373 10.56 -3.11 -14.56
C GLU A 373 10.95 -4.58 -14.35
N GLU A 374 10.17 -5.51 -14.92
CA GLU A 374 10.46 -6.94 -14.87
C GLU A 374 11.74 -7.28 -15.65
N LYS A 375 11.93 -6.65 -16.83
CA LYS A 375 13.16 -6.80 -17.63
C LYS A 375 14.37 -6.31 -16.84
N LEU A 376 14.26 -5.14 -16.22
CA LEU A 376 15.33 -4.58 -15.39
C LEU A 376 15.69 -5.53 -14.24
N THR A 377 14.71 -6.05 -13.53
CA THR A 377 14.90 -7.00 -12.42
C THR A 377 15.64 -8.27 -12.86
N ILE A 378 15.30 -8.81 -14.05
CA ILE A 378 15.99 -9.97 -14.62
C ILE A 378 17.44 -9.62 -14.97
N ILE A 379 17.68 -8.47 -15.58
CA ILE A 379 19.05 -8.02 -15.94
C ILE A 379 19.90 -7.83 -14.68
N GLN A 380 19.35 -7.18 -13.66
CA GLN A 380 20.04 -7.01 -12.38
C GLN A 380 20.39 -8.35 -11.72
N SER A 381 19.49 -9.33 -11.80
CA SER A 381 19.77 -10.69 -11.31
C SER A 381 20.91 -11.35 -12.08
N LYS A 382 20.95 -11.26 -13.43
CA LYS A 382 22.05 -11.78 -14.26
C LYS A 382 23.38 -11.12 -13.89
N ILE A 383 23.38 -9.80 -13.71
CA ILE A 383 24.56 -9.03 -13.29
C ILE A 383 25.04 -9.49 -11.92
N SER A 384 24.11 -9.72 -10.98
CA SER A 384 24.43 -10.25 -9.65
C SER A 384 25.10 -11.63 -9.73
N PHE A 385 24.61 -12.54 -10.57
CA PHE A 385 25.25 -13.85 -10.78
C PHE A 385 26.67 -13.71 -11.33
N LEU A 386 26.85 -12.87 -12.35
CA LEU A 386 28.18 -12.62 -12.95
C LEU A 386 29.13 -11.99 -11.95
N SER A 387 28.66 -11.00 -11.17
CA SER A 387 29.46 -10.30 -10.16
C SER A 387 29.92 -11.23 -9.03
N ARG A 388 29.01 -12.07 -8.50
CA ARG A 388 29.37 -13.08 -7.48
C ARG A 388 30.36 -14.13 -7.98
N SER A 389 30.44 -14.31 -9.29
CA SER A 389 31.39 -15.21 -9.94
C SER A 389 32.65 -14.49 -10.44
N ASN A 390 32.88 -13.22 -10.06
CA ASN A 390 33.96 -12.36 -10.51
C ASN A 390 34.02 -12.16 -12.05
N ARG A 391 32.92 -12.40 -12.76
CA ARG A 391 32.81 -12.25 -14.23
C ARG A 391 32.43 -10.81 -14.62
N PHE A 392 33.15 -9.82 -14.07
CA PHE A 392 32.82 -8.41 -14.23
C PHE A 392 32.86 -7.90 -15.67
N GLN A 393 33.73 -8.48 -16.52
CA GLN A 393 33.80 -8.08 -17.93
C GLN A 393 32.52 -8.46 -18.69
N GLU A 394 31.92 -9.61 -18.39
CA GLU A 394 30.67 -10.04 -19.02
C GLU A 394 29.49 -9.23 -18.48
N ALA A 395 29.45 -8.95 -17.17
CA ALA A 395 28.48 -8.05 -16.59
C ALA A 395 28.55 -6.67 -17.23
N PHE A 396 29.73 -6.14 -17.47
CA PHE A 396 29.97 -4.87 -18.11
C PHE A 396 29.44 -4.85 -19.55
N GLN A 397 29.72 -5.88 -20.34
CA GLN A 397 29.21 -5.98 -21.72
C GLN A 397 27.69 -6.04 -21.76
N MET A 398 27.08 -6.77 -20.82
CA MET A 398 25.63 -6.82 -20.68
C MET A 398 25.05 -5.44 -20.38
N MET A 399 25.65 -4.70 -19.41
CA MET A 399 25.22 -3.34 -19.08
C MET A 399 25.38 -2.38 -20.26
N GLN A 400 26.47 -2.49 -21.00
CA GLN A 400 26.73 -1.68 -22.19
C GLN A 400 25.67 -1.90 -23.27
N ASN A 401 25.28 -3.14 -23.51
CA ASN A 401 24.26 -3.49 -24.50
C ASN A 401 22.86 -2.98 -24.12
N GLU A 402 22.57 -2.91 -22.82
CA GLU A 402 21.27 -2.52 -22.28
C GLU A 402 21.17 -1.02 -21.93
N ASP A 403 22.26 -0.26 -22.02
CA ASP A 403 22.33 1.13 -21.57
C ASP A 403 21.31 2.04 -22.27
N GLN A 404 21.03 1.82 -23.54
CA GLN A 404 20.00 2.57 -24.27
C GLN A 404 18.59 2.24 -23.80
N ASN A 405 18.30 0.97 -23.50
CA ASN A 405 17.00 0.49 -23.07
C ASN A 405 16.63 1.03 -21.70
N PHE A 406 17.64 1.18 -20.80
CA PHE A 406 17.47 1.65 -19.43
C PHE A 406 18.13 3.01 -19.16
N SER A 407 18.31 3.82 -20.19
CA SER A 407 18.98 5.14 -20.10
C SER A 407 18.33 6.09 -19.10
N LYS A 408 17.04 5.90 -18.77
CA LYS A 408 16.27 6.71 -17.82
C LYS A 408 16.11 6.04 -16.44
N SER A 409 16.70 4.87 -16.18
CA SER A 409 16.67 4.21 -14.89
C SER A 409 17.89 4.61 -14.05
N PRO A 410 17.70 5.35 -12.95
CA PRO A 410 18.81 5.71 -12.05
C PRO A 410 19.41 4.48 -11.37
N GLU A 411 18.60 3.47 -11.05
CA GLU A 411 19.06 2.21 -10.46
C GLU A 411 19.98 1.44 -11.42
N PHE A 412 19.60 1.35 -12.71
CA PHE A 412 20.44 0.72 -13.72
C PHE A 412 21.78 1.47 -13.90
N LYS A 413 21.74 2.82 -13.94
CA LYS A 413 22.97 3.64 -14.02
C LYS A 413 23.89 3.43 -12.81
N PHE A 414 23.31 3.30 -11.63
CA PHE A 414 24.06 3.01 -10.41
C PHE A 414 24.73 1.64 -10.47
N ASP A 415 24.00 0.59 -10.83
CA ASP A 415 24.58 -0.76 -10.97
C ASP A 415 25.69 -0.77 -12.04
N TYR A 416 25.49 -0.05 -13.14
CA TYR A 416 26.51 0.07 -14.20
C TYR A 416 27.79 0.74 -13.68
N ALA A 417 27.64 1.76 -12.83
CA ALA A 417 28.77 2.43 -12.21
C ALA A 417 29.57 1.47 -11.32
N LEU A 418 28.90 0.65 -10.50
CA LEU A 418 29.55 -0.31 -9.62
C LEU A 418 30.37 -1.35 -10.40
N ILE A 419 29.86 -1.82 -11.54
CA ILE A 419 30.59 -2.74 -12.42
C ILE A 419 31.77 -2.02 -13.12
N ALA A 420 31.58 -0.77 -13.55
CA ALA A 420 32.65 0.03 -14.14
C ALA A 420 33.80 0.28 -13.13
N ASP A 421 33.47 0.53 -11.86
CA ASP A 421 34.43 0.68 -10.77
C ASP A 421 35.27 -0.58 -10.57
N LYS A 422 34.64 -1.76 -10.48
CA LYS A 422 35.33 -3.07 -10.39
C LYS A 422 36.33 -3.30 -11.54
N LEU A 423 36.04 -2.74 -12.71
CA LEU A 423 36.93 -2.78 -13.89
C LEU A 423 37.89 -1.58 -13.97
N LYS A 424 37.94 -0.71 -12.96
CA LYS A 424 38.72 0.52 -12.91
C LYS A 424 38.46 1.48 -14.07
N LYS A 425 37.23 1.45 -14.65
CA LYS A 425 36.76 2.36 -15.71
C LYS A 425 36.17 3.62 -15.08
N TYR A 426 37.00 4.37 -14.36
CA TYR A 426 36.58 5.46 -13.49
C TYR A 426 35.85 6.59 -14.21
N ASP A 427 36.31 6.99 -15.42
CA ASP A 427 35.65 8.06 -16.19
C ASP A 427 34.18 7.70 -16.52
N LEU A 428 33.96 6.44 -16.88
CA LEU A 428 32.62 5.94 -17.16
C LEU A 428 31.79 5.85 -15.86
N MET A 429 32.38 5.33 -14.80
CA MET A 429 31.74 5.22 -13.48
C MET A 429 31.26 6.60 -13.02
N GLU A 430 32.12 7.63 -13.05
CA GLU A 430 31.77 8.99 -12.66
C GLU A 430 30.65 9.56 -13.54
N LYS A 431 30.74 9.36 -14.86
CA LYS A 431 29.70 9.81 -15.80
C LYS A 431 28.35 9.22 -15.47
N VAL A 432 28.25 7.89 -15.32
CA VAL A 432 26.96 7.22 -15.11
C VAL A 432 26.39 7.46 -13.70
N LEU A 433 27.24 7.68 -12.66
CA LEU A 433 26.79 8.14 -11.34
C LEU A 433 26.19 9.54 -11.39
N ARG A 434 26.83 10.48 -12.10
CA ARG A 434 26.27 11.82 -12.30
C ARG A 434 24.94 11.78 -13.08
N ASP A 435 24.83 10.87 -14.04
CA ASP A 435 23.57 10.63 -14.76
C ASP A 435 22.48 10.07 -13.82
N ALA A 436 22.82 9.12 -12.94
CA ALA A 436 21.91 8.57 -11.94
C ALA A 436 21.42 9.67 -10.96
N ILE A 437 22.33 10.51 -10.48
CA ILE A 437 22.01 11.65 -9.60
C ILE A 437 21.09 12.66 -10.32
N ARG A 438 21.34 12.95 -11.58
CA ARG A 438 20.50 13.86 -12.38
C ARG A 438 19.08 13.30 -12.57
N LEU A 439 18.95 11.99 -12.78
CA LEU A 439 17.66 11.32 -12.93
C LEU A 439 16.88 11.23 -11.62
N LYS A 440 17.60 11.07 -10.50
CA LYS A 440 17.02 10.92 -9.15
C LYS A 440 17.86 11.73 -8.15
N PRO A 441 17.53 13.02 -7.94
CA PRO A 441 18.32 13.93 -7.09
C PRO A 441 18.38 13.55 -5.60
N ASP A 442 17.53 12.65 -5.14
CA ASP A 442 17.51 12.09 -3.78
C ASP A 442 18.14 10.68 -3.69
N PHE A 443 18.92 10.27 -4.72
CA PHE A 443 19.56 8.96 -4.75
C PHE A 443 20.83 8.93 -3.90
N ALA A 444 20.67 8.84 -2.59
CA ALA A 444 21.77 8.89 -1.61
C ALA A 444 22.93 7.92 -1.93
N ALA A 445 22.61 6.68 -2.37
CA ALA A 445 23.64 5.67 -2.70
C ALA A 445 24.54 6.12 -3.85
N ALA A 446 24.00 6.82 -4.87
CA ALA A 446 24.82 7.30 -5.99
C ALA A 446 25.76 8.44 -5.57
N TYR A 447 25.31 9.35 -4.72
CA TYR A 447 26.17 10.36 -4.11
C TYR A 447 27.29 9.72 -3.30
N ASN A 448 26.95 8.75 -2.43
CA ASN A 448 27.93 8.06 -1.62
C ASN A 448 28.97 7.32 -2.47
N ALA A 449 28.53 6.58 -3.49
CA ALA A 449 29.46 5.84 -4.37
C ALA A 449 30.44 6.77 -5.10
N LEU A 450 29.96 7.94 -5.58
CA LEU A 450 30.82 8.94 -6.21
C LEU A 450 31.82 9.52 -5.21
N GLY A 451 31.35 9.89 -4.02
CA GLY A 451 32.19 10.44 -2.96
C GLY A 451 33.20 9.44 -2.44
N TYR A 452 32.79 8.19 -2.19
CA TYR A 452 33.66 7.11 -1.74
C TYR A 452 34.78 6.82 -2.77
N SER A 453 34.43 6.71 -4.06
CA SER A 453 35.41 6.48 -5.12
C SER A 453 36.48 7.58 -5.20
N PHE A 454 36.11 8.85 -5.01
CA PHE A 454 37.08 9.94 -4.93
C PHE A 454 37.96 9.83 -3.67
N ALA A 455 37.37 9.53 -2.52
CA ALA A 455 38.09 9.37 -1.27
C ALA A 455 39.08 8.19 -1.35
N ASP A 456 38.65 7.04 -1.86
CA ASP A 456 39.47 5.85 -1.98
C ASP A 456 40.68 6.07 -2.91
N ARG A 457 40.46 6.69 -4.06
CA ARG A 457 41.52 7.08 -4.99
C ARG A 457 42.35 8.28 -4.54
N ASN A 458 42.00 8.90 -3.42
CA ASN A 458 42.65 10.10 -2.87
C ASN A 458 42.71 11.28 -3.86
N ILE A 459 41.59 11.52 -4.57
CA ILE A 459 41.42 12.62 -5.53
C ILE A 459 40.12 13.40 -5.23
N ASN A 460 40.05 14.64 -5.64
CA ASN A 460 38.83 15.48 -5.53
C ASN A 460 38.15 15.41 -4.14
N LEU A 461 38.96 15.40 -3.05
CA LEU A 461 38.47 15.15 -1.68
C LEU A 461 37.41 16.16 -1.21
N GLU A 462 37.41 17.39 -1.71
CA GLU A 462 36.37 18.38 -1.40
C GLU A 462 35.04 17.99 -2.05
N GLU A 463 35.05 17.50 -3.29
CA GLU A 463 33.86 16.97 -3.94
C GLU A 463 33.40 15.66 -3.29
N ALA A 464 34.32 14.80 -2.90
CA ALA A 464 34.03 13.60 -2.12
C ALA A 464 33.23 13.93 -0.86
N LYS A 465 33.74 14.92 -0.09
CA LYS A 465 33.09 15.37 1.14
C LYS A 465 31.65 15.84 0.88
N LYS A 466 31.47 16.73 -0.11
CA LYS A 466 30.15 17.25 -0.47
C LYS A 466 29.16 16.14 -0.83
N ASN A 467 29.59 15.19 -1.62
CA ASN A 467 28.73 14.08 -2.05
C ASN A 467 28.34 13.16 -0.87
N ILE A 468 29.29 12.82 0.01
CA ILE A 468 28.98 11.98 1.18
C ILE A 468 28.11 12.74 2.19
N GLU A 469 28.31 14.06 2.37
CA GLU A 469 27.43 14.90 3.19
C GLU A 469 26.00 14.93 2.69
N ILE A 470 25.79 15.00 1.36
CA ILE A 470 24.45 14.90 0.76
C ILE A 470 23.84 13.51 1.06
N ALA A 471 24.61 12.43 0.87
CA ALA A 471 24.11 11.10 1.16
C ALA A 471 23.70 10.94 2.64
N LEU A 472 24.52 11.44 3.58
CA LEU A 472 24.22 11.45 5.02
C LEU A 472 23.03 12.36 5.38
N SER A 473 22.83 13.47 4.67
CA SER A 473 21.65 14.32 4.90
C SER A 473 20.33 13.61 4.56
N ILE A 474 20.36 12.71 3.57
CA ILE A 474 19.19 11.91 3.16
C ILE A 474 19.01 10.70 4.10
N SER A 475 20.11 10.06 4.51
CA SER A 475 20.11 8.85 5.35
C SER A 475 21.19 8.93 6.45
N PRO A 476 20.94 9.64 7.57
CA PRO A 476 21.97 9.99 8.57
C PRO A 476 22.59 8.80 9.31
N ASN A 477 21.89 7.68 9.42
CA ASN A 477 22.32 6.50 10.15
C ASN A 477 22.71 5.32 9.22
N ASN A 478 22.93 5.58 7.94
CA ASN A 478 23.39 4.54 7.04
C ASN A 478 24.89 4.24 7.32
N HIS A 479 25.18 3.01 7.73
CA HIS A 479 26.52 2.59 8.12
C HIS A 479 27.53 2.70 6.99
N TYR A 480 27.16 2.42 5.74
CA TYR A 480 28.06 2.59 4.58
C TYR A 480 28.39 4.06 4.31
N PHE A 481 27.45 4.99 4.55
CA PHE A 481 27.71 6.42 4.35
C PHE A 481 28.56 6.99 5.48
N LEU A 482 28.36 6.50 6.70
CA LEU A 482 29.21 6.83 7.84
C LEU A 482 30.63 6.30 7.65
N ASP A 483 30.78 5.08 7.15
CA ASP A 483 32.05 4.49 6.79
C ASP A 483 32.78 5.31 5.72
N SER A 484 32.11 5.65 4.63
CA SER A 484 32.66 6.50 3.57
C SER A 484 33.13 7.86 4.08
N MET A 485 32.40 8.48 5.02
CA MET A 485 32.83 9.72 5.66
C MET A 485 34.05 9.51 6.56
N GLY A 486 34.09 8.42 7.31
CA GLY A 486 35.23 8.02 8.11
C GLY A 486 36.48 7.81 7.24
N TRP A 487 36.34 7.06 6.14
CA TRP A 487 37.41 6.83 5.17
C TRP A 487 37.90 8.14 4.52
N LEU A 488 37.01 9.03 4.14
CA LEU A 488 37.36 10.36 3.63
C LEU A 488 38.20 11.15 4.64
N TYR A 489 37.79 11.21 5.92
CA TYR A 489 38.58 11.90 6.95
C TYR A 489 39.93 11.24 7.18
N PHE A 490 40.02 9.93 7.07
CA PHE A 490 41.29 9.21 7.10
C PHE A 490 42.23 9.66 5.97
N ARG A 491 41.70 9.74 4.73
CA ARG A 491 42.49 10.22 3.56
C ARG A 491 42.90 11.69 3.70
N LEU A 492 42.12 12.50 4.43
CA LEU A 492 42.46 13.88 4.77
C LEU A 492 43.46 14.01 5.95
N GLY A 493 43.91 12.92 6.55
CA GLY A 493 44.77 12.91 7.72
C GLY A 493 44.14 13.35 9.03
N LYS A 494 42.78 13.43 9.08
CA LYS A 494 41.98 13.86 10.25
C LYS A 494 41.56 12.63 11.06
N PHE A 495 42.48 11.96 11.68
CA PHE A 495 42.31 10.63 12.30
C PHE A 495 41.23 10.61 13.40
N ASP A 496 41.10 11.65 14.22
CA ASP A 496 40.06 11.67 15.27
C ASP A 496 38.67 11.74 14.70
N SER A 497 38.46 12.56 13.65
CA SER A 497 37.18 12.62 12.93
C SER A 497 36.89 11.30 12.21
N ALA A 498 37.93 10.71 11.58
CA ALA A 498 37.83 9.42 10.94
C ALA A 498 37.35 8.34 11.91
N LEU A 499 38.00 8.24 13.08
CA LEU A 499 37.63 7.28 14.12
C LEU A 499 36.21 7.49 14.63
N SER A 500 35.78 8.75 14.81
CA SER A 500 34.43 9.05 15.27
C SER A 500 33.34 8.57 14.29
N PHE A 501 33.55 8.73 12.98
CA PHE A 501 32.56 8.31 11.98
C PHE A 501 32.57 6.80 11.76
N ILE A 502 33.78 6.19 11.66
CA ILE A 502 33.88 4.77 11.41
C ILE A 502 33.41 3.93 12.60
N GLN A 503 33.63 4.41 13.85
CA GLN A 503 33.12 3.75 15.05
C GLN A 503 31.59 3.76 15.05
N LYS A 504 30.96 4.89 14.70
CA LYS A 504 29.50 4.96 14.54
C LYS A 504 28.99 3.98 13.48
N ALA A 505 29.71 3.86 12.36
CA ALA A 505 29.34 2.92 11.30
C ALA A 505 29.37 1.48 11.83
N TYR A 506 30.45 1.12 12.53
CA TYR A 506 30.64 -0.19 13.12
C TYR A 506 29.63 -0.53 14.22
N ASP A 507 29.27 0.47 15.05
CA ASP A 507 28.26 0.32 16.11
C ASP A 507 26.86 0.09 15.53
N VAL A 508 26.55 0.69 14.36
CA VAL A 508 25.28 0.43 13.65
C VAL A 508 25.29 -0.97 13.05
N GLN A 509 26.40 -1.35 12.41
CA GLN A 509 26.55 -2.68 11.81
C GLN A 509 28.03 -3.05 11.72
N ALA A 510 28.42 -4.13 12.40
CA ALA A 510 29.76 -4.69 12.36
C ALA A 510 30.00 -5.45 11.05
N ASP A 511 30.14 -4.69 9.95
CA ASP A 511 30.44 -5.21 8.62
C ASP A 511 31.95 -5.46 8.46
N PRO A 512 32.41 -6.51 7.72
CA PRO A 512 33.84 -6.81 7.54
C PRO A 512 34.62 -5.69 6.85
N GLU A 513 34.07 -4.95 5.91
CA GLU A 513 34.72 -3.83 5.23
C GLU A 513 34.91 -2.66 6.22
N ILE A 514 33.86 -2.34 6.98
CA ILE A 514 33.92 -1.32 8.04
C ILE A 514 34.95 -1.71 9.11
N ALA A 515 35.02 -2.99 9.51
CA ALA A 515 36.06 -3.49 10.42
C ALA A 515 37.45 -3.33 9.84
N GLY A 516 37.61 -3.57 8.53
CA GLY A 516 38.86 -3.31 7.81
C GLY A 516 39.29 -1.87 7.95
N HIS A 517 38.45 -0.91 7.59
CA HIS A 517 38.71 0.52 7.68
C HIS A 517 38.96 0.99 9.13
N LEU A 518 38.14 0.51 10.10
CA LEU A 518 38.34 0.85 11.52
C LEU A 518 39.72 0.42 12.02
N GLY A 519 40.13 -0.80 11.71
CA GLY A 519 41.44 -1.29 12.08
C GLY A 519 42.55 -0.49 11.41
N GLU A 520 42.44 -0.12 10.14
CA GLU A 520 43.44 0.72 9.44
C GLU A 520 43.59 2.10 10.10
N ILE A 521 42.47 2.73 10.50
CA ILE A 521 42.47 4.02 11.19
C ILE A 521 43.13 3.90 12.59
N LEU A 522 42.76 2.87 13.35
CA LEU A 522 43.38 2.58 14.67
C LEU A 522 44.87 2.32 14.55
N TRP A 523 45.28 1.53 13.56
CA TRP A 523 46.69 1.25 13.30
C TRP A 523 47.47 2.52 12.98
N ALA A 524 46.93 3.40 12.13
CA ALA A 524 47.53 4.68 11.80
C ALA A 524 47.68 5.62 13.02
N GLN A 525 46.77 5.51 14.00
CA GLN A 525 46.90 6.20 15.29
C GLN A 525 47.88 5.54 16.27
N GLY A 526 48.52 4.45 15.89
CA GLY A 526 49.45 3.69 16.76
C GLY A 526 48.76 2.71 17.72
N LYS A 527 47.41 2.57 17.68
CA LYS A 527 46.61 1.67 18.52
C LYS A 527 46.57 0.26 17.94
N LYS A 528 47.78 -0.34 17.76
CA LYS A 528 47.93 -1.59 17.01
C LYS A 528 47.20 -2.78 17.63
N ASN A 529 47.11 -2.85 18.96
CA ASN A 529 46.42 -3.94 19.65
C ASN A 529 44.91 -3.86 19.38
N GLU A 530 44.29 -2.67 19.51
CA GLU A 530 42.91 -2.45 19.22
C GLU A 530 42.57 -2.76 17.75
N ALA A 531 43.43 -2.35 16.81
CA ALA A 531 43.26 -2.68 15.40
C ALA A 531 43.23 -4.20 15.16
N ASN A 532 44.19 -4.92 15.76
CA ASN A 532 44.25 -6.38 15.65
C ASN A 532 43.00 -7.06 16.25
N ASP A 533 42.56 -6.61 17.42
CA ASP A 533 41.37 -7.17 18.07
C ASP A 533 40.10 -7.02 17.18
N ILE A 534 39.89 -5.85 16.55
CA ILE A 534 38.81 -5.62 15.61
C ILE A 534 38.88 -6.55 14.40
N TRP A 535 40.05 -6.64 13.76
CA TRP A 535 40.26 -7.50 12.60
C TRP A 535 40.07 -8.99 12.93
N GLN A 536 40.62 -9.48 14.05
CA GLN A 536 40.46 -10.87 14.46
C GLN A 536 39.03 -11.23 14.83
N SER A 537 38.35 -10.36 15.58
CA SER A 537 36.93 -10.54 15.93
C SER A 537 36.05 -10.59 14.66
N SER A 538 36.31 -9.70 13.70
CA SER A 538 35.56 -9.69 12.44
C SER A 538 35.90 -10.95 11.61
N LEU A 539 37.14 -11.40 11.57
CA LEU A 539 37.52 -12.61 10.84
C LEU A 539 36.91 -13.88 11.46
N GLN A 540 36.75 -13.93 12.79
CA GLN A 540 36.00 -15.02 13.44
C GLN A 540 34.56 -15.09 13.00
N SER A 541 33.90 -13.92 12.82
CA SER A 541 32.51 -13.83 12.38
C SER A 541 32.36 -14.07 10.88
N PHE A 542 33.38 -13.70 10.08
CA PHE A 542 33.37 -13.76 8.61
C PHE A 542 34.67 -14.40 8.08
N PRO A 543 34.89 -15.71 8.32
CA PRO A 543 36.17 -16.38 8.05
C PRO A 543 36.59 -16.40 6.58
N ASP A 544 35.61 -16.28 5.66
CA ASP A 544 35.83 -16.34 4.22
C ASP A 544 35.87 -14.95 3.55
N ASN A 545 35.85 -13.85 4.33
CA ASN A 545 35.85 -12.51 3.75
C ASN A 545 37.22 -12.15 3.18
N GLU A 546 37.35 -12.03 1.86
CA GLU A 546 38.59 -11.76 1.16
C GLU A 546 39.12 -10.34 1.39
N ILE A 547 38.22 -9.32 1.51
CA ILE A 547 38.61 -7.92 1.74
C ILE A 547 39.39 -7.82 3.07
N LEU A 548 38.83 -8.42 4.12
CA LEU A 548 39.46 -8.43 5.44
C LEU A 548 40.80 -9.20 5.44
N LYS A 549 40.87 -10.36 4.73
CA LYS A 549 42.11 -11.11 4.56
C LYS A 549 43.18 -10.31 3.81
N GLU A 550 42.79 -9.58 2.76
CA GLU A 550 43.70 -8.72 2.02
C GLU A 550 44.18 -7.53 2.85
N THR A 551 43.28 -6.94 3.65
CA THR A 551 43.63 -5.88 4.59
C THR A 551 44.68 -6.39 5.57
N LEU A 552 44.48 -7.52 6.23
CA LEU A 552 45.45 -8.11 7.16
C LEU A 552 46.81 -8.35 6.51
N LYS A 553 46.87 -8.88 5.27
CA LYS A 553 48.13 -9.11 4.54
C LYS A 553 48.96 -7.82 4.32
N ARG A 554 48.34 -6.64 4.35
CA ARG A 554 49.06 -5.36 4.21
C ARG A 554 49.76 -4.93 5.50
N PHE A 555 49.35 -5.46 6.64
CA PHE A 555 49.87 -5.06 7.96
C PHE A 555 50.66 -6.16 8.67
N TYR A 556 50.61 -7.40 8.15
CA TYR A 556 51.38 -8.56 8.60
C TYR A 556 52.13 -9.23 7.44
#